data_d879c21b307fd99773ce32de0ed93d74
#
_entry.id   d879c21b307fd99773ce32de0ed93d74
#
_cell.length_a   1.000
_cell.length_b   1.000
_cell.length_c   1.000
_cell.angle_alpha   90.00
_cell.angle_beta   90.00
_cell.angle_gamma   90.00
#
_symmetry.space_group_name_H-M   'P 1'
#
loop_
_entity.id
_entity.type
_entity.pdbx_description
1 polymer ?
#
loop_
_entity_poly.entity_id
_entity_poly.type
_entity_poly.pdbx_seq_one_letter_code
_entity_poly.pdbx_strand_id
1 'polypeptide(L)'
;MEFFATKSEIYKMFTGIIEKTGTVKEVITNGTNSSIWVQSPLAGELKVDQSLSHNGICLTVEEIKNDLHRVTAIEETILKTNLGSWQKDDIINLERCMQMNGRLDGHIVQGHVDCTAECIEVIEK
;
A
#
# COMPACT_ATOMS: atom_id res chain seq x y z
N MET A 1 7.74 17.79 -17.44
CA MET A 1 8.51 17.89 -16.19
C MET A 1 9.49 16.73 -16.10
N GLU A 2 10.76 17.04 -15.96
CA GLU A 2 11.75 16.00 -15.75
C GLU A 2 11.77 15.61 -14.28
N PHE A 3 11.80 14.32 -14.02
CA PHE A 3 11.86 13.77 -12.68
C PHE A 3 13.14 12.94 -12.55
N PHE A 4 14.00 13.33 -11.61
CA PHE A 4 15.23 12.61 -11.30
C PHE A 4 15.13 12.02 -9.92
N ALA A 5 15.26 10.71 -9.81
CA ALA A 5 15.23 10.01 -8.55
C ALA A 5 16.41 9.06 -8.42
N THR A 6 16.89 8.88 -7.20
CA THR A 6 17.89 7.85 -6.92
C THR A 6 17.24 6.48 -6.98
N LYS A 7 18.05 5.43 -7.12
CA LYS A 7 17.56 4.05 -7.12
C LYS A 7 16.75 3.74 -5.86
N SER A 8 17.18 4.23 -4.69
CA SER A 8 16.46 4.00 -3.44
C SER A 8 15.12 4.72 -3.37
N GLU A 9 15.00 5.89 -4.02
CA GLU A 9 13.73 6.62 -4.11
C GLU A 9 12.75 5.92 -5.04
N ILE A 10 13.22 5.38 -6.15
CA ILE A 10 12.38 4.64 -7.11
C ILE A 10 11.73 3.42 -6.44
N TYR A 11 12.45 2.69 -5.58
CA TYR A 11 11.91 1.55 -4.86
C TYR A 11 10.79 1.89 -3.88
N LYS A 12 10.58 3.19 -3.59
CA LYS A 12 9.51 3.67 -2.72
C LYS A 12 8.40 4.37 -3.50
N MET A 13 8.44 4.36 -4.83
CA MET A 13 7.49 5.07 -5.68
C MET A 13 6.52 4.13 -6.37
N PHE A 14 5.32 4.66 -6.65
CA PHE A 14 4.22 3.93 -7.26
C PHE A 14 3.68 4.71 -8.46
N THR A 15 2.95 4.01 -9.33
CA THR A 15 2.31 4.62 -10.50
C THR A 15 0.86 5.00 -10.26
N GLY A 16 0.25 4.45 -9.23
CA GLY A 16 -1.18 4.58 -8.97
C GLY A 16 -2.03 3.54 -9.70
N ILE A 17 -1.39 2.62 -10.44
CA ILE A 17 -2.08 1.55 -11.16
C ILE A 17 -2.10 0.30 -10.28
N ILE A 18 -3.31 -0.15 -9.94
CA ILE A 18 -3.50 -1.31 -9.08
C ILE A 18 -3.15 -2.59 -9.83
N GLU A 19 -2.26 -3.40 -9.25
CA GLU A 19 -1.87 -4.68 -9.82
C GLU A 19 -2.82 -5.81 -9.44
N LYS A 20 -3.14 -5.92 -8.17
CA LYS A 20 -3.97 -6.98 -7.59
C LYS A 20 -4.74 -6.46 -6.39
N THR A 21 -5.76 -7.20 -5.99
CA THR A 21 -6.42 -6.97 -4.70
C THR A 21 -5.95 -7.98 -3.68
N GLY A 22 -6.00 -7.59 -2.42
CA GLY A 22 -5.76 -8.48 -1.30
C GLY A 22 -6.93 -8.44 -0.33
N THR A 23 -6.96 -9.42 0.55
CA THR A 23 -8.00 -9.52 1.58
C THR A 23 -7.38 -9.40 2.96
N VAL A 24 -7.89 -8.51 3.79
CA VAL A 24 -7.45 -8.38 5.18
C VAL A 24 -7.87 -9.63 5.93
N LYS A 25 -6.91 -10.34 6.52
CA LYS A 25 -7.17 -11.56 7.29
C LYS A 25 -7.15 -11.35 8.79
N GLU A 26 -6.32 -10.43 9.27
CA GLU A 26 -6.21 -10.15 10.68
C GLU A 26 -5.73 -8.71 10.89
N VAL A 27 -6.28 -8.06 11.89
CA VAL A 27 -5.85 -6.74 12.34
C VAL A 27 -5.49 -6.85 13.82
N ILE A 28 -4.24 -6.55 14.16
CA ILE A 28 -3.72 -6.64 15.51
C ILE A 28 -3.33 -5.24 15.98
N THR A 29 -4.04 -4.73 16.98
CA THR A 29 -3.71 -3.45 17.59
C THR A 29 -2.66 -3.66 18.66
N ASN A 30 -1.56 -2.91 18.59
CA ASN A 30 -0.47 -2.97 19.53
C ASN A 30 -0.11 -1.54 19.96
N GLY A 31 -0.66 -1.10 21.11
CA GLY A 31 -0.55 0.29 21.55
C GLY A 31 -1.25 1.22 20.56
N THR A 32 -0.51 2.17 19.99
CA THR A 32 -1.01 3.11 18.98
C THR A 32 -0.76 2.60 17.54
N ASN A 33 -0.07 1.48 17.38
CA ASN A 33 0.22 0.88 16.08
C ASN A 33 -0.79 -0.21 15.74
N SER A 34 -0.93 -0.50 14.44
CA SER A 34 -1.78 -1.58 13.95
C SER A 34 -1.02 -2.44 12.96
N SER A 35 -0.95 -3.72 13.21
CA SER A 35 -0.37 -4.71 12.29
C SER A 35 -1.47 -5.41 11.52
N ILE A 36 -1.28 -5.59 10.23
CA ILE A 36 -2.31 -6.11 9.35
C ILE A 36 -1.73 -7.26 8.53
N TRP A 37 -2.39 -8.40 8.57
CA TRP A 37 -2.10 -9.53 7.69
C TRP A 37 -3.02 -9.50 6.49
N VAL A 38 -2.44 -9.57 5.30
CA VAL A 38 -3.14 -9.47 4.02
C VAL A 38 -2.85 -10.72 3.19
N GLN A 39 -3.91 -11.34 2.68
CA GLN A 39 -3.79 -12.46 1.74
C GLN A 39 -3.89 -11.93 0.31
N SER A 40 -2.94 -12.32 -0.54
CA SER A 40 -2.97 -11.93 -1.95
C SER A 40 -2.17 -12.89 -2.82
N PRO A 41 -2.44 -12.90 -4.14
CA PRO A 41 -1.61 -13.67 -5.07
C PRO A 41 -0.21 -13.09 -5.24
N LEU A 42 0.06 -11.86 -4.76
CA LEU A 42 1.38 -11.25 -4.82
C LEU A 42 2.35 -11.78 -3.75
N ALA A 43 1.86 -12.40 -2.68
CA ALA A 43 2.68 -12.76 -1.52
C ALA A 43 3.93 -13.56 -1.89
N GLY A 44 3.84 -14.47 -2.83
CA GLY A 44 4.99 -15.27 -3.29
C GLY A 44 6.06 -14.49 -4.03
N GLU A 45 5.74 -13.29 -4.50
CA GLU A 45 6.65 -12.42 -5.24
C GLU A 45 7.15 -11.24 -4.40
N LEU A 46 6.64 -11.08 -3.17
CA LEU A 46 7.04 -10.01 -2.26
C LEU A 46 8.34 -10.37 -1.54
N LYS A 47 9.02 -9.34 -1.06
CA LYS A 47 10.23 -9.48 -0.24
C LYS A 47 10.06 -8.67 1.03
N VAL A 48 10.63 -9.16 2.12
CA VAL A 48 10.71 -8.40 3.38
C VAL A 48 11.46 -7.09 3.11
N ASP A 49 11.02 -6.02 3.75
CA ASP A 49 11.49 -4.64 3.60
C ASP A 49 11.10 -3.95 2.28
N GLN A 50 10.33 -4.62 1.43
CA GLN A 50 9.79 -4.02 0.22
C GLN A 50 8.62 -3.08 0.57
N SER A 51 8.52 -1.96 -0.14
CA SER A 51 7.36 -1.05 -0.06
C SER A 51 6.23 -1.57 -0.95
N LEU A 52 5.04 -1.56 -0.41
CA LEU A 52 3.82 -2.00 -1.09
C LEU A 52 2.69 -1.01 -0.79
N SER A 53 2.00 -0.56 -1.82
CA SER A 53 0.85 0.32 -1.67
C SER A 53 -0.40 -0.51 -1.32
N HIS A 54 -1.08 -0.10 -0.25
CA HIS A 54 -2.33 -0.69 0.24
C HIS A 54 -3.41 0.39 0.19
N ASN A 55 -4.32 0.33 -0.78
CA ASN A 55 -5.28 1.41 -1.04
C ASN A 55 -4.60 2.79 -1.17
N GLY A 56 -3.43 2.83 -1.81
CA GLY A 56 -2.65 4.03 -1.97
C GLY A 56 -1.73 4.39 -0.79
N ILE A 57 -1.77 3.61 0.29
CA ILE A 57 -0.93 3.85 1.47
C ILE A 57 0.35 3.01 1.36
N CYS A 58 1.51 3.68 1.36
CA CYS A 58 2.82 3.02 1.32
C CYS A 58 3.14 2.40 2.68
N LEU A 59 3.22 1.07 2.72
CA LEU A 59 3.59 0.33 3.92
C LEU A 59 4.70 -0.66 3.58
N THR A 60 5.56 -0.93 4.55
CA THR A 60 6.70 -1.83 4.37
C THR A 60 6.32 -3.25 4.75
N VAL A 61 6.63 -4.21 3.89
CA VAL A 61 6.43 -5.64 4.17
C VAL A 61 7.40 -6.09 5.24
N GLU A 62 6.88 -6.59 6.36
CA GLU A 62 7.69 -7.01 7.51
C GLU A 62 7.87 -8.52 7.59
N GLU A 63 6.86 -9.27 7.16
CA GLU A 63 6.87 -10.73 7.23
C GLU A 63 6.03 -11.30 6.10
N ILE A 64 6.45 -12.45 5.56
CA ILE A 64 5.73 -13.18 4.52
C ILE A 64 5.57 -14.61 4.99
N LYS A 65 4.34 -15.12 4.92
CA LYS A 65 4.01 -16.48 5.35
C LYS A 65 2.96 -17.07 4.42
N ASN A 66 3.35 -18.03 3.60
CA ASN A 66 2.49 -18.61 2.56
C ASN A 66 1.95 -17.52 1.62
N ASP A 67 0.63 -17.36 1.53
CA ASP A 67 -0.02 -16.33 0.71
C ASP A 67 -0.35 -15.04 1.51
N LEU A 68 0.23 -14.90 2.70
CA LEU A 68 0.01 -13.77 3.60
C LEU A 68 1.26 -12.89 3.68
N HIS A 69 1.07 -11.59 3.80
CA HIS A 69 2.11 -10.67 4.21
C HIS A 69 1.62 -9.78 5.33
N ARG A 70 2.54 -9.32 6.18
CA ARG A 70 2.24 -8.43 7.29
C ARG A 70 2.86 -7.06 7.08
N VAL A 71 2.09 -6.03 7.38
CA VAL A 71 2.54 -4.64 7.44
C VAL A 71 2.09 -4.02 8.74
N THR A 72 2.79 -2.97 9.20
CA THR A 72 2.41 -2.24 10.42
C THR A 72 2.27 -0.76 10.10
N ALA A 73 1.15 -0.18 10.51
CA ALA A 73 0.90 1.25 10.43
C ALA A 73 1.13 1.90 11.79
N ILE A 74 1.88 2.99 11.81
CA ILE A 74 2.08 3.81 13.01
C ILE A 74 0.88 4.74 13.21
N GLU A 75 0.76 5.33 14.41
CA GLU A 75 -0.34 6.21 14.76
C GLU A 75 -0.57 7.33 13.73
N GLU A 76 0.48 7.99 13.26
CA GLU A 76 0.37 9.06 12.28
C GLU A 76 -0.32 8.58 11.00
N THR A 77 0.06 7.42 10.49
CA THR A 77 -0.56 6.82 9.31
C THR A 77 -2.03 6.47 9.56
N ILE A 78 -2.34 5.92 10.71
CA ILE A 78 -3.72 5.58 11.09
C ILE A 78 -4.61 6.82 11.15
N LEU A 79 -4.09 7.91 11.70
CA LEU A 79 -4.83 9.17 11.84
C LEU A 79 -5.04 9.89 10.49
N LYS A 80 -4.09 9.78 9.56
CA LYS A 80 -4.14 10.47 8.26
C LYS A 80 -4.85 9.67 7.17
N THR A 81 -5.20 8.42 7.41
CA THR A 81 -5.79 7.52 6.42
C THR A 81 -7.06 6.88 6.97
N ASN A 82 -7.73 6.08 6.14
CA ASN A 82 -8.86 5.27 6.59
C ASN A 82 -8.44 3.87 7.08
N LEU A 83 -7.14 3.64 7.25
CA LEU A 83 -6.61 2.33 7.63
C LEU A 83 -7.17 1.84 8.96
N GLY A 84 -7.44 2.75 9.89
CA GLY A 84 -8.01 2.40 11.20
C GLY A 84 -9.39 1.77 11.14
N SER A 85 -10.11 1.91 10.01
CA SER A 85 -11.43 1.31 9.81
C SER A 85 -11.37 -0.07 9.13
N TRP A 86 -10.19 -0.52 8.73
CA TRP A 86 -10.07 -1.81 8.05
C TRP A 86 -10.38 -2.97 9.01
N GLN A 87 -11.12 -3.93 8.49
CA GLN A 87 -11.59 -5.09 9.23
C GLN A 87 -11.28 -6.36 8.47
N LYS A 88 -11.33 -7.49 9.17
CA LYS A 88 -11.21 -8.80 8.55
C LYS A 88 -12.20 -8.94 7.40
N ASP A 89 -11.74 -9.51 6.30
CA ASP A 89 -12.44 -9.74 5.05
C ASP A 89 -12.60 -8.50 4.15
N ASP A 90 -12.12 -7.33 4.56
CA ASP A 90 -12.07 -6.17 3.67
C ASP A 90 -11.11 -6.45 2.50
N ILE A 91 -11.51 -5.98 1.32
CA ILE A 91 -10.70 -6.09 0.11
C ILE A 91 -9.96 -4.78 -0.09
N ILE A 92 -8.65 -4.86 -0.30
CA ILE A 92 -7.80 -3.70 -0.51
C ILE A 92 -7.04 -3.81 -1.82
N ASN A 93 -6.74 -2.67 -2.42
CA ASN A 93 -5.99 -2.57 -3.66
C ASN A 93 -4.49 -2.58 -3.35
N LEU A 94 -3.75 -3.39 -4.10
CA LEU A 94 -2.30 -3.53 -3.91
C LEU A 94 -1.54 -3.12 -5.16
N GLU A 95 -0.44 -2.42 -4.95
CA GLU A 95 0.50 -2.06 -6.00
C GLU A 95 1.93 -2.16 -5.45
N ARG A 96 2.80 -2.90 -6.14
CA ARG A 96 4.22 -2.95 -5.79
C ARG A 96 4.89 -1.65 -6.21
N CYS A 97 6.00 -1.30 -5.54
CA CYS A 97 6.80 -0.14 -5.91
C CYS A 97 7.32 -0.28 -7.34
N MET A 98 7.66 0.85 -7.97
CA MET A 98 8.19 0.90 -9.32
C MET A 98 9.44 0.05 -9.46
N GLN A 99 9.54 -0.62 -10.61
CA GLN A 99 10.78 -1.29 -11.02
C GLN A 99 11.50 -0.43 -12.05
N MET A 100 12.83 -0.39 -11.98
CA MET A 100 13.64 0.47 -12.84
C MET A 100 13.47 0.18 -14.34
N ASN A 101 13.14 -1.05 -14.70
CA ASN A 101 12.96 -1.47 -16.07
C ASN A 101 11.48 -1.57 -16.48
N GLY A 102 10.59 -1.13 -15.58
CA GLY A 102 9.15 -1.19 -15.82
C GLY A 102 8.66 -0.04 -16.70
N ARG A 103 7.59 -0.30 -17.43
CA ARG A 103 6.91 0.72 -18.21
C ARG A 103 6.04 1.57 -17.28
N LEU A 104 6.09 2.89 -17.46
CA LEU A 104 5.26 3.82 -16.69
C LEU A 104 3.96 4.09 -17.43
N ASP A 105 2.86 3.47 -17.01
CA ASP A 105 1.52 3.65 -17.59
C ASP A 105 0.62 4.57 -16.77
N GLY A 106 1.03 4.95 -15.56
CA GLY A 106 0.36 5.91 -14.70
C GLY A 106 1.24 7.11 -14.42
N HIS A 107 1.10 7.69 -13.27
CA HIS A 107 1.96 8.78 -12.79
C HIS A 107 2.71 8.34 -11.52
N ILE A 108 3.82 9.02 -11.23
CA ILE A 108 4.67 8.66 -10.11
C ILE A 108 4.09 9.25 -8.81
N VAL A 109 3.85 8.39 -7.82
CA VAL A 109 3.38 8.77 -6.49
C VAL A 109 4.18 8.04 -5.42
N GLN A 110 4.22 8.58 -4.21
CA GLN A 110 4.96 7.97 -3.09
C GLN A 110 4.08 7.19 -2.12
N GLY A 111 2.76 7.35 -2.19
CA GLY A 111 1.85 6.71 -1.25
C GLY A 111 1.86 7.32 0.14
N HIS A 112 2.30 8.58 0.26
CA HIS A 112 2.30 9.34 1.50
C HIS A 112 1.00 10.14 1.59
N VAL A 113 0.07 9.63 2.37
CA VAL A 113 -1.27 10.20 2.49
C VAL A 113 -1.26 11.34 3.52
N ASP A 114 -1.78 12.52 3.13
CA ASP A 114 -1.88 13.67 4.02
C ASP A 114 -3.18 13.68 4.81
N CYS A 115 -4.29 13.31 4.17
CA CYS A 115 -5.60 13.26 4.79
C CYS A 115 -6.56 12.39 3.98
N THR A 116 -7.75 12.16 4.54
CA THR A 116 -8.87 11.54 3.84
C THR A 116 -9.94 12.58 3.53
N ALA A 117 -10.77 12.29 2.52
CA ALA A 117 -11.90 13.13 2.16
C ALA A 117 -13.10 12.25 1.80
N GLU A 118 -14.28 12.78 1.98
CA GLU A 118 -15.50 12.09 1.57
C GLU A 118 -15.79 12.38 0.10
N CYS A 119 -16.07 11.33 -0.67
CA CYS A 119 -16.49 11.50 -2.06
C CYS A 119 -17.97 11.89 -2.09
N ILE A 120 -18.27 13.13 -2.50
CA ILE A 120 -19.65 13.64 -2.53
C ILE A 120 -20.30 13.55 -3.92
N GLU A 121 -19.51 13.43 -4.98
CA GLU A 121 -20.03 13.36 -6.34
C GLU A 121 -19.05 12.71 -7.29
N VAL A 122 -19.54 11.87 -8.20
CA VAL A 122 -18.76 11.29 -9.29
C VAL A 122 -19.40 11.68 -10.60
N ILE A 123 -18.64 12.37 -11.46
CA ILE A 123 -19.11 12.80 -12.78
C ILE A 123 -18.40 11.95 -13.83
N GLU A 124 -19.18 11.19 -14.61
CA GLU A 124 -18.66 10.44 -15.75
C GLU A 124 -18.60 11.33 -17.00
N LYS A 125 -17.49 11.23 -17.73
CA LYS A 125 -17.29 12.00 -18.97
C LYS A 125 -17.12 11.06 -20.15
#